data_d1b5f0ded05759f629cdc6226c7d8c18
#
_entry.id   d1b5f0ded05759f629cdc6226c7d8c18
#
_cell.length_a   1.000
_cell.length_b   1.000
_cell.length_c   1.000
_cell.angle_alpha   90.00
_cell.angle_beta   90.00
_cell.angle_gamma   90.00
#
_symmetry.space_group_name_H-M   'P 1'
#
loop_
_entity.id
_entity.type
_entity.pdbx_description
1 polymer ?
#
loop_
_entity_poly.entity_id
_entity_poly.type
_entity_poly.pdbx_seq_one_letter_code
_entity_poly.pdbx_strand_id
1 'polypeptide(L)'
;MRAKLSGILNLMEEYGNQIGEPYSKHLEDGIFEVRGKTGNDISRVLYFFYFEGRIILTNGFVTKTQKTPRQEIELAKKYRKDFLERMVKNE
;
A
#
# COMPACT_ATOMS: atom_id res chain seq x y z
N MET A 1 -0.90 5.30 14.25
CA MET A 1 -0.70 5.01 12.84
C MET A 1 0.11 3.74 12.60
N ARG A 2 1.19 3.54 13.35
CA ARG A 2 2.00 2.32 13.21
C ARG A 2 1.23 1.04 13.54
N ALA A 3 0.36 1.08 14.53
CA ALA A 3 -0.40 -0.10 14.93
C ALA A 3 -1.33 -0.60 13.83
N LYS A 4 -1.97 0.32 13.10
CA LYS A 4 -2.86 -0.05 12.00
C LYS A 4 -2.08 -0.61 10.82
N LEU A 5 -0.92 -0.03 10.52
CA LEU A 5 -0.06 -0.52 9.46
C LEU A 5 0.46 -1.91 9.80
N SER A 6 0.84 -2.13 11.06
CA SER A 6 1.30 -3.43 11.52
C SER A 6 0.23 -4.50 11.36
N GLY A 7 -1.03 -4.17 11.64
CA GLY A 7 -2.14 -5.10 11.46
C GLY A 7 -2.30 -5.54 10.02
N ILE A 8 -2.20 -4.60 9.08
CA ILE A 8 -2.31 -4.91 7.65
C ILE A 8 -1.11 -5.71 7.18
N LEU A 9 0.09 -5.38 7.66
CA LEU A 9 1.30 -6.12 7.33
C LEU A 9 1.21 -7.55 7.83
N ASN A 10 0.71 -7.75 9.05
CA ASN A 10 0.52 -9.10 9.60
C ASN A 10 -0.45 -9.91 8.74
N LEU A 11 -1.51 -9.26 8.25
CA LEU A 11 -2.46 -9.90 7.37
C LEU A 11 -1.77 -10.37 6.08
N MET A 12 -0.91 -9.53 5.51
CA MET A 12 -0.16 -9.88 4.31
C MET A 12 0.81 -11.03 4.57
N GLU A 13 1.47 -11.04 5.71
CA GLU A 13 2.40 -12.11 6.07
C GLU A 13 1.70 -13.44 6.26
N GLU A 14 0.56 -13.44 6.94
CA GLU A 14 -0.18 -14.67 7.22
C GLU A 14 -0.87 -15.23 6.00
N TYR A 15 -1.40 -14.37 5.15
CA TYR A 15 -2.23 -14.77 4.01
C TYR A 15 -1.65 -14.33 2.68
N GLY A 16 -0.34 -14.10 2.61
CA GLY A 16 0.31 -13.51 1.45
C GLY A 16 -0.11 -14.09 0.10
N ASN A 17 -0.14 -15.41 -0.01
CA ASN A 17 -0.53 -16.06 -1.26
C ASN A 17 -2.05 -16.14 -1.44
N GLN A 18 -2.81 -15.82 -0.40
CA GLN A 18 -4.26 -15.87 -0.43
C GLN A 18 -4.89 -14.48 -0.51
N ILE A 19 -4.08 -13.44 -0.33
CA ILE A 19 -4.55 -12.07 -0.41
C ILE A 19 -4.69 -11.70 -1.88
N GLY A 20 -5.92 -11.61 -2.33
CA GLY A 20 -6.27 -11.17 -3.66
C GLY A 20 -7.34 -10.11 -3.53
N GLU A 21 -8.21 -10.02 -4.52
CA GLU A 21 -9.41 -9.21 -4.37
C GLU A 21 -10.28 -9.85 -3.29
N PRO A 22 -10.86 -9.09 -2.32
CA PRO A 22 -10.83 -7.64 -2.20
C PRO A 22 -9.66 -7.05 -1.42
N TYR A 23 -8.76 -7.87 -0.88
CA TYR A 23 -7.73 -7.39 0.04
C TYR A 23 -6.57 -6.69 -0.66
N SER A 24 -6.26 -7.06 -1.88
CA SER A 24 -5.16 -6.44 -2.62
C SER A 24 -5.54 -6.27 -4.07
N LYS A 25 -5.23 -5.10 -4.64
CA LYS A 25 -5.49 -4.87 -6.05
C LYS A 25 -4.58 -3.79 -6.60
N HIS A 26 -4.36 -3.85 -7.91
CA HIS A 26 -3.63 -2.82 -8.63
C HIS A 26 -4.52 -1.60 -8.83
N LEU A 27 -4.01 -0.42 -8.52
CA LEU A 27 -4.75 0.83 -8.72
C LEU A 27 -4.39 1.45 -10.07
N GLU A 28 -3.15 1.90 -10.22
CA GLU A 28 -2.67 2.45 -11.48
C GLU A 28 -1.15 2.60 -11.41
N ASP A 29 -0.50 2.55 -12.56
CA ASP A 29 0.93 2.87 -12.69
C ASP A 29 1.83 2.12 -11.70
N GLY A 30 1.51 0.85 -11.45
CA GLY A 30 2.31 0.02 -10.55
C GLY A 30 2.10 0.29 -9.07
N ILE A 31 1.13 1.12 -8.71
CA ILE A 31 0.73 1.35 -7.33
C ILE A 31 -0.39 0.38 -6.98
N PHE A 32 -0.20 -0.37 -5.91
CA PHE A 32 -1.14 -1.37 -5.42
C PHE A 32 -1.71 -0.93 -4.08
N GLU A 33 -2.82 -1.52 -3.72
CA GLU A 33 -3.50 -1.24 -2.46
C GLU A 33 -3.83 -2.54 -1.76
N VAL A 34 -3.60 -2.58 -0.44
CA VAL A 34 -4.13 -3.63 0.41
C VAL A 34 -5.15 -3.00 1.35
N ARG A 35 -6.27 -3.67 1.55
CA ARG A 35 -7.39 -3.18 2.34
C ARG A 35 -7.65 -4.05 3.55
N GLY A 36 -7.99 -3.40 4.66
CA GLY A 36 -8.54 -4.07 5.82
C GLY A 36 -9.82 -3.36 6.22
N LYS A 37 -10.89 -4.11 6.46
CA LYS A 37 -12.16 -3.53 6.85
C LYS A 37 -12.36 -3.67 8.34
N THR A 38 -12.75 -2.60 9.02
CA THR A 38 -13.04 -2.60 10.43
C THR A 38 -14.32 -1.79 10.65
N GLY A 39 -15.43 -2.49 10.89
CA GLY A 39 -16.72 -1.82 11.01
C GLY A 39 -17.07 -1.14 9.70
N ASN A 40 -17.33 0.16 9.76
CA ASN A 40 -17.66 0.95 8.57
C ASN A 40 -16.45 1.61 7.93
N ASP A 41 -15.28 1.42 8.54
CA ASP A 41 -14.05 2.03 8.05
C ASP A 41 -13.25 1.06 7.21
N ILE A 42 -12.55 1.60 6.22
CA ILE A 42 -11.65 0.83 5.38
C ILE A 42 -10.24 1.37 5.59
N SER A 43 -9.36 0.52 6.14
CA SER A 43 -7.95 0.83 6.27
C SER A 43 -7.27 0.45 4.97
N ARG A 44 -6.46 1.35 4.41
CA ARG A 44 -5.79 1.14 3.13
C ARG A 44 -4.32 1.44 3.27
N VAL A 45 -3.50 0.60 2.66
CA VAL A 45 -2.05 0.85 2.57
C VAL A 45 -1.67 0.71 1.11
N LEU A 46 -1.01 1.72 0.59
CA LEU A 46 -0.54 1.71 -0.80
C LEU A 46 0.90 1.24 -0.83
N TYR A 47 1.26 0.53 -1.89
CA TYR A 47 2.60 -0.03 -2.02
C TYR A 47 2.95 -0.23 -3.49
N PHE A 48 4.23 -0.49 -3.74
CA PHE A 48 4.69 -0.86 -5.07
C PHE A 48 5.75 -1.96 -4.93
N PHE A 49 5.99 -2.67 -6.01
CA PHE A 49 7.01 -3.71 -6.04
C PHE A 49 8.34 -3.11 -6.45
N TYR A 50 9.36 -3.45 -5.70
CA TYR A 50 10.72 -3.05 -5.97
C TYR A 50 11.52 -4.28 -6.37
N PHE A 51 12.79 -4.10 -6.56
CA PHE A 51 13.73 -5.14 -6.99
C PHE A 51 13.52 -6.46 -6.23
N GLU A 52 13.52 -7.58 -6.96
CA GLU A 52 13.36 -8.94 -6.42
C GLU A 52 12.03 -9.19 -5.73
N GLY A 53 10.99 -8.51 -6.18
CA GLY A 53 9.66 -8.73 -5.63
C GLY A 53 9.42 -8.14 -4.25
N ARG A 54 10.32 -7.31 -3.76
CA ARG A 54 10.14 -6.65 -2.48
C ARG A 54 9.00 -5.65 -2.55
N ILE A 55 8.25 -5.58 -1.47
CA ILE A 55 7.13 -4.65 -1.36
C ILE A 55 7.58 -3.44 -0.55
N ILE A 56 7.41 -2.25 -1.14
CA ILE A 56 7.73 -0.99 -0.48
C ILE A 56 6.43 -0.27 -0.19
N LEU A 57 6.13 -0.06 1.09
CA LEU A 57 4.93 0.64 1.50
C LEU A 57 5.14 2.14 1.35
N THR A 58 4.12 2.83 0.88
CA THR A 58 4.19 4.28 0.68
C THR A 58 3.40 5.05 1.72
N ASN A 59 2.09 4.86 1.76
CA ASN A 59 1.24 5.59 2.70
C ASN A 59 0.05 4.74 3.10
N GLY A 60 -0.41 4.95 4.34
CA GLY A 60 -1.59 4.28 4.86
C GLY A 60 -2.59 5.31 5.36
N PHE A 61 -3.88 5.00 5.24
CA PHE A 61 -4.94 5.91 5.61
C PHE A 61 -6.24 5.14 5.78
N VAL A 62 -7.21 5.81 6.41
CA VAL A 62 -8.53 5.23 6.67
C VAL A 62 -9.59 6.04 5.93
N THR A 63 -10.50 5.36 5.24
CA THR A 63 -11.60 6.02 4.55
C THR A 63 -12.91 5.30 4.85
N LYS A 64 -14.02 5.98 4.56
CA LYS A 64 -15.35 5.38 4.60
C LYS A 64 -15.87 5.12 3.18
N THR A 65 -15.15 5.58 2.17
CA THR A 65 -15.54 5.44 0.77
C THR A 65 -14.92 4.20 0.16
N GLN A 66 -15.58 3.66 -0.86
CA GLN A 66 -15.07 2.50 -1.58
C GLN A 66 -13.92 2.86 -2.51
N LYS A 67 -13.94 4.07 -3.03
CA LYS A 67 -12.93 4.52 -3.98
C LYS A 67 -11.72 5.13 -3.28
N THR A 68 -10.54 4.75 -3.71
CA THR A 68 -9.30 5.31 -3.17
C THR A 68 -9.18 6.78 -3.59
N PRO A 69 -8.98 7.71 -2.62
CA PRO A 69 -8.84 9.13 -2.97
C PRO A 69 -7.65 9.36 -3.89
N ARG A 70 -7.89 10.18 -4.91
CA ARG A 70 -6.87 10.49 -5.92
C ARG A 70 -5.61 11.09 -5.31
N GLN A 71 -5.76 11.95 -4.31
CA GLN A 71 -4.62 12.60 -3.69
C GLN A 71 -3.70 11.59 -2.97
N GLU A 72 -4.25 10.49 -2.47
CA GLU A 72 -3.43 9.46 -1.84
C GLU A 72 -2.64 8.68 -2.87
N ILE A 73 -3.22 8.45 -4.04
CA ILE A 73 -2.52 7.78 -5.13
C ILE A 73 -1.36 8.65 -5.62
N GLU A 74 -1.59 9.95 -5.75
CA GLU A 74 -0.54 10.88 -6.16
C GLU A 74 0.58 10.95 -5.12
N LEU A 75 0.22 10.90 -3.83
CA LEU A 75 1.20 10.88 -2.76
C LEU A 75 2.05 9.60 -2.81
N ALA A 76 1.42 8.48 -3.10
CA ALA A 76 2.15 7.21 -3.24
C ALA A 76 3.17 7.29 -4.38
N LYS A 77 2.79 7.89 -5.49
CA LYS A 77 3.71 8.06 -6.62
C LYS A 77 4.88 8.96 -6.26
N LYS A 78 4.62 9.99 -5.47
CA LYS A 78 5.66 10.90 -5.00
C LYS A 78 6.64 10.17 -4.09
N TYR A 79 6.15 9.38 -3.16
CA TYR A 79 6.99 8.60 -2.26
C TYR A 79 7.81 7.56 -3.04
N ARG A 80 7.21 6.94 -4.04
CA ARG A 80 7.93 5.98 -4.89
C ARG A 80 9.07 6.65 -5.61
N LYS A 81 8.82 7.81 -6.20
CA LYS A 81 9.85 8.58 -6.89
C LYS A 81 11.00 8.91 -5.96
N ASP A 82 10.67 9.40 -4.77
CA ASP A 82 11.67 9.76 -3.76
C ASP A 82 12.51 8.55 -3.34
N PHE A 83 11.85 7.43 -3.11
CA PHE A 83 12.54 6.19 -2.74
C PHE A 83 13.50 5.74 -3.83
N LEU A 84 13.06 5.74 -5.07
CA LEU A 84 13.88 5.29 -6.19
C LEU A 84 15.08 6.21 -6.40
N GLU A 85 14.89 7.52 -6.23
CA GLU A 85 15.99 8.47 -6.34
C GLU A 85 17.04 8.26 -5.25
N ARG A 86 16.61 7.96 -4.03
CA ARG A 86 17.51 7.67 -2.93
C ARG A 86 18.30 6.40 -3.15
N MET A 87 17.68 5.38 -3.71
CA MET A 87 18.36 4.12 -3.99
C MET A 87 19.46 4.32 -5.03
N VAL A 88 19.21 5.12 -6.06
CA VAL A 88 20.21 5.42 -7.07
C VAL A 88 21.41 6.16 -6.47
N LYS A 89 21.14 7.13 -5.57
CA LYS A 89 22.20 7.91 -4.94
C LYS A 89 23.09 7.10 -4.01
N ASN A 90 22.54 6.03 -3.42
CA ASN A 90 23.28 5.21 -2.47
C ASN A 90 24.06 4.07 -3.13
N GLU A 91 23.95 3.94 -4.42
CA GLU A 91 24.74 3.00 -5.18
C GLU A 91 26.04 3.65 -5.66
#